data_025c6222200e9f92dc26bbe36ce72923
#
_entry.id   025c6222200e9f92dc26bbe36ce72923
#
_cell.length_a   1.000
_cell.length_b   1.000
_cell.length_c   1.000
_cell.angle_alpha   90.00
_cell.angle_beta   90.00
_cell.angle_gamma   90.00
#
_symmetry.space_group_name_H-M   'P 1'
#
loop_
_entity.id
_entity.type
_entity.pdbx_description
1 polymer ?
#
loop_
_entity_poly.entity_id
_entity_poly.type
_entity_poly.pdbx_seq_one_letter_code
_entity_poly.pdbx_strand_id
1 'polypeptide(L)'
;MSKRPTVLMILDGYGLNNNQKGNAVAEAKTPVVDKLMAEYPFVKGYASGLAVGLPDGQMGNSEVGHLNMGAGRIVYQELTKITKSIQDGDFFENKALLAACENVKKNDSALHLMGLVSDGGVHSHIEHIFGLLELAKRQGLKKVYVHCFLDGRDTPPASGKEYVEQLEAKMKEIGVGEVASVMGRYYAMDRDNRWDRVEKAYRAIAYGEGEKATSGPAGIQASYDKDTTDEFVLPTVVEKDGAALATVKENDSIIFFNFRPDRAREITRTFCDDKFEGFDRGVRIKTTFVCFTEYDVTIENKLVAFVKEKITNTFGEFLAKNGLKQARIAETEKYAHVTFFFNGGVEEPNEGEDRILVKSPKVATYDLKPEMSAYEVCGKLVDAIESDKYDVIIINFANPDMVGHTGVEGAAIKAIEAVDECVGKTVEAIKKVDGQMFICADHGNAEQLIDYESGEPFTAHTTNPVPFILVNADPAYKLREGGCLADIAPTLIELMGMKQPAEMTGKSLLVK
;
A
#
# COMPACT_ATOMS: atom_id res chain seq x y z
N MET A 1 -33.04 22.58 -17.38
CA MET A 1 -33.40 21.59 -16.36
C MET A 1 -32.39 21.73 -15.24
N SER A 2 -32.82 21.72 -13.98
CA SER A 2 -31.91 21.68 -12.85
C SER A 2 -31.05 20.38 -12.89
N LYS A 3 -29.81 20.46 -12.43
CA LYS A 3 -28.95 19.28 -12.35
C LYS A 3 -29.47 18.31 -11.30
N ARG A 4 -29.35 17.03 -11.58
CA ARG A 4 -29.57 15.97 -10.60
C ARG A 4 -28.22 15.52 -10.04
N PRO A 5 -27.75 16.13 -8.93
CA PRO A 5 -26.42 15.84 -8.45
C PRO A 5 -26.30 14.40 -7.92
N THR A 6 -25.13 13.80 -8.15
CA THR A 6 -24.73 12.52 -7.56
C THR A 6 -23.73 12.77 -6.44
N VAL A 7 -24.03 12.36 -5.22
CA VAL A 7 -23.16 12.54 -4.05
C VAL A 7 -22.51 11.23 -3.66
N LEU A 8 -21.20 11.20 -3.50
CA LEU A 8 -20.46 10.17 -2.78
C LEU A 8 -20.15 10.70 -1.38
N MET A 9 -20.77 10.10 -0.37
CA MET A 9 -20.53 10.43 1.03
C MET A 9 -19.70 9.33 1.69
N ILE A 10 -18.53 9.71 2.21
CA ILE A 10 -17.60 8.81 2.88
C ILE A 10 -17.65 9.11 4.38
N LEU A 11 -18.08 8.12 5.16
CA LEU A 11 -18.07 8.15 6.63
C LEU A 11 -16.76 7.49 7.08
N ASP A 12 -15.69 8.27 7.16
CA ASP A 12 -14.32 7.78 7.40
C ASP A 12 -14.24 6.98 8.71
N GLY A 13 -13.73 5.74 8.63
CA GLY A 13 -13.61 4.88 9.79
C GLY A 13 -14.91 4.28 10.34
N TYR A 14 -16.03 4.36 9.60
CA TYR A 14 -17.32 3.81 10.00
C TYR A 14 -17.45 2.35 9.56
N GLY A 15 -16.92 1.41 10.34
CA GLY A 15 -17.06 -0.02 10.08
C GLY A 15 -18.34 -0.62 10.64
N LEU A 16 -18.59 -1.88 10.30
CA LEU A 16 -19.74 -2.68 10.75
C LEU A 16 -19.25 -3.89 11.54
N ASN A 17 -19.63 -4.00 12.80
CA ASN A 17 -19.26 -5.09 13.70
C ASN A 17 -20.49 -5.62 14.44
N ASN A 18 -20.60 -6.94 14.55
CA ASN A 18 -21.69 -7.58 15.31
C ASN A 18 -21.44 -7.58 16.83
N ASN A 19 -20.20 -7.35 17.27
CA ASN A 19 -19.87 -7.25 18.68
C ASN A 19 -20.30 -5.87 19.21
N GLN A 20 -20.99 -5.85 20.34
CA GLN A 20 -21.48 -4.62 20.97
C GLN A 20 -20.42 -3.96 21.88
N LYS A 21 -19.53 -4.74 22.47
CA LYS A 21 -18.55 -4.24 23.44
C LYS A 21 -17.49 -3.37 22.75
N GLY A 22 -17.34 -2.13 23.18
CA GLY A 22 -16.41 -1.17 22.59
C GLY A 22 -16.74 -0.80 21.15
N ASN A 23 -18.02 -0.85 20.80
CA ASN A 23 -18.52 -0.56 19.46
C ASN A 23 -19.31 0.75 19.48
N ALA A 24 -18.62 1.86 19.28
CA ALA A 24 -19.25 3.18 19.31
C ALA A 24 -20.31 3.35 18.20
N VAL A 25 -20.19 2.63 17.07
CA VAL A 25 -21.19 2.66 16.00
C VAL A 25 -22.50 2.02 16.45
N ALA A 26 -22.44 0.90 17.17
CA ALA A 26 -23.65 0.22 17.68
C ALA A 26 -24.26 0.91 18.91
N GLU A 27 -23.45 1.62 19.71
CA GLU A 27 -23.89 2.30 20.92
C GLU A 27 -24.41 3.72 20.67
N ALA A 28 -23.99 4.36 19.58
CA ALA A 28 -24.45 5.69 19.19
C ALA A 28 -25.93 5.68 18.77
N LYS A 29 -26.62 6.78 19.01
CA LYS A 29 -27.99 6.99 18.50
C LYS A 29 -27.89 7.47 17.06
N THR A 30 -28.13 6.58 16.13
CA THR A 30 -28.02 6.81 14.67
C THR A 30 -29.34 6.59 13.93
N PRO A 31 -30.43 7.29 14.34
CA PRO A 31 -31.77 7.03 13.78
C PRO A 31 -31.83 7.27 12.26
N VAL A 32 -30.98 8.13 11.71
CA VAL A 32 -30.96 8.39 10.27
C VAL A 32 -30.27 7.25 9.52
N VAL A 33 -29.05 6.89 9.89
CA VAL A 33 -28.30 5.81 9.22
C VAL A 33 -29.02 4.48 9.39
N ASP A 34 -29.57 4.19 10.56
CA ASP A 34 -30.38 2.98 10.84
C ASP A 34 -31.57 2.89 9.88
N LYS A 35 -32.31 4.01 9.73
CA LYS A 35 -33.43 4.09 8.80
C LYS A 35 -32.99 3.91 7.35
N LEU A 36 -31.85 4.51 6.95
CA LEU A 36 -31.34 4.37 5.60
C LEU A 36 -30.97 2.91 5.29
N MET A 37 -30.30 2.22 6.22
CA MET A 37 -29.97 0.79 6.06
C MET A 37 -31.21 -0.11 6.01
N ALA A 38 -32.30 0.29 6.67
CA ALA A 38 -33.55 -0.48 6.69
C ALA A 38 -34.45 -0.24 5.45
N GLU A 39 -34.47 0.98 4.91
CA GLU A 39 -35.43 1.39 3.87
C GLU A 39 -34.83 1.47 2.47
N TYR A 40 -33.50 1.58 2.33
CA TYR A 40 -32.80 1.73 1.07
C TYR A 40 -31.93 0.52 0.75
N PRO A 41 -31.51 0.32 -0.53
CA PRO A 41 -30.55 -0.73 -0.86
C PRO A 41 -29.27 -0.58 -0.02
N PHE A 42 -28.99 -1.61 0.76
CA PHE A 42 -27.84 -1.69 1.67
C PHE A 42 -27.14 -3.04 1.54
N VAL A 43 -25.82 -3.03 1.47
CA VAL A 43 -24.94 -4.21 1.52
C VAL A 43 -23.67 -3.88 2.29
N LYS A 44 -22.94 -4.91 2.69
CA LYS A 44 -21.59 -4.77 3.27
C LYS A 44 -20.54 -4.72 2.17
N GLY A 45 -19.62 -3.75 2.26
CA GLY A 45 -18.48 -3.60 1.36
C GLY A 45 -17.17 -4.06 2.00
N TYR A 46 -16.25 -4.58 1.21
CA TYR A 46 -14.92 -4.95 1.66
C TYR A 46 -13.94 -3.77 1.50
N ALA A 47 -13.24 -3.41 2.59
CA ALA A 47 -12.36 -2.26 2.69
C ALA A 47 -10.98 -2.60 3.28
N SER A 48 -10.57 -3.88 3.26
CA SER A 48 -9.32 -4.37 3.84
C SER A 48 -8.69 -5.48 3.00
N GLY A 49 -7.44 -5.81 3.28
CA GLY A 49 -6.72 -6.90 2.64
C GLY A 49 -6.71 -6.81 1.11
N LEU A 50 -6.80 -7.95 0.45
CA LEU A 50 -6.73 -8.05 -1.01
C LEU A 50 -7.81 -7.25 -1.75
N ALA A 51 -8.96 -7.00 -1.11
CA ALA A 51 -10.04 -6.22 -1.70
C ALA A 51 -9.68 -4.73 -1.94
N VAL A 52 -8.61 -4.25 -1.31
CA VAL A 52 -8.07 -2.89 -1.50
C VAL A 52 -6.60 -2.89 -1.90
N GLY A 53 -6.04 -4.04 -2.30
CA GLY A 53 -4.66 -4.15 -2.78
C GLY A 53 -3.60 -4.24 -1.68
N LEU A 54 -4.00 -4.54 -0.45
CA LEU A 54 -3.12 -4.82 0.69
C LEU A 54 -2.94 -6.34 0.88
N PRO A 55 -1.92 -6.77 1.64
CA PRO A 55 -1.80 -8.17 2.05
C PRO A 55 -3.08 -8.70 2.71
N ASP A 56 -3.33 -10.00 2.58
CA ASP A 56 -4.48 -10.63 3.22
C ASP A 56 -4.48 -10.42 4.73
N GLY A 57 -5.65 -10.12 5.30
CA GLY A 57 -5.80 -9.83 6.72
C GLY A 57 -5.28 -8.46 7.18
N GLN A 58 -4.67 -7.65 6.32
CA GLN A 58 -4.23 -6.31 6.67
C GLN A 58 -5.41 -5.32 6.66
N MET A 59 -5.53 -4.53 7.73
CA MET A 59 -6.53 -3.46 7.84
C MET A 59 -6.36 -2.41 6.75
N GLY A 60 -7.48 -1.88 6.25
CA GLY A 60 -7.49 -0.74 5.33
C GLY A 60 -7.03 0.56 5.98
N ASN A 61 -6.87 1.58 5.17
CA ASN A 61 -6.59 2.94 5.63
C ASN A 61 -7.16 3.97 4.64
N SER A 62 -7.24 5.23 5.06
CA SER A 62 -7.88 6.27 4.24
C SER A 62 -7.16 6.52 2.92
N GLU A 63 -5.82 6.45 2.86
CA GLU A 63 -5.06 6.66 1.63
C GLU A 63 -5.41 5.60 0.59
N VAL A 64 -5.31 4.33 0.98
CA VAL A 64 -5.61 3.18 0.09
C VAL A 64 -7.11 3.15 -0.26
N GLY A 65 -8.00 3.41 0.69
CA GLY A 65 -9.44 3.41 0.47
C GLY A 65 -9.86 4.45 -0.57
N HIS A 66 -9.45 5.71 -0.39
CA HIS A 66 -9.78 6.79 -1.32
C HIS A 66 -9.13 6.59 -2.70
N LEU A 67 -7.89 6.05 -2.73
CA LEU A 67 -7.21 5.70 -3.98
C LEU A 67 -8.00 4.67 -4.79
N ASN A 68 -8.46 3.59 -4.16
CA ASN A 68 -9.24 2.55 -4.83
C ASN A 68 -10.60 3.08 -5.32
N MET A 69 -11.29 3.88 -4.49
CA MET A 69 -12.55 4.53 -4.87
C MET A 69 -12.38 5.43 -6.11
N GLY A 70 -11.37 6.29 -6.09
CA GLY A 70 -11.11 7.22 -7.18
C GLY A 70 -10.59 6.56 -8.45
N ALA A 71 -9.78 5.49 -8.32
CA ALA A 71 -9.25 4.74 -9.45
C ALA A 71 -10.28 3.82 -10.12
N GLY A 72 -11.36 3.45 -9.43
CA GLY A 72 -12.35 2.47 -9.92
C GLY A 72 -11.75 1.09 -10.21
N ARG A 73 -10.66 0.76 -9.52
CA ARG A 73 -9.92 -0.51 -9.62
C ARG A 73 -9.16 -0.79 -8.34
N ILE A 74 -8.82 -2.05 -8.09
CA ILE A 74 -7.93 -2.41 -7.00
C ILE A 74 -6.51 -1.96 -7.37
N VAL A 75 -5.95 -1.04 -6.57
CA VAL A 75 -4.57 -0.56 -6.71
C VAL A 75 -3.69 -1.32 -5.73
N TYR A 76 -3.01 -2.33 -6.23
CA TYR A 76 -2.14 -3.16 -5.40
C TYR A 76 -0.91 -2.39 -4.91
N GLN A 77 -0.63 -2.46 -3.61
CA GLN A 77 0.63 -2.02 -3.04
C GLN A 77 1.77 -2.93 -3.52
N GLU A 78 3.01 -2.43 -3.56
CA GLU A 78 4.14 -3.13 -4.18
C GLU A 78 4.31 -4.57 -3.63
N LEU A 79 4.22 -4.76 -2.31
CA LEU A 79 4.29 -6.09 -1.70
C LEU A 79 3.24 -7.05 -2.29
N THR A 80 1.99 -6.62 -2.28
CA THR A 80 0.86 -7.44 -2.75
C THR A 80 0.92 -7.64 -4.26
N LYS A 81 1.32 -6.61 -5.03
CA LYS A 81 1.48 -6.67 -6.48
C LYS A 81 2.49 -7.73 -6.88
N ILE A 82 3.67 -7.74 -6.25
CA ILE A 82 4.73 -8.70 -6.56
C ILE A 82 4.33 -10.11 -6.12
N THR A 83 3.79 -10.27 -4.90
CA THR A 83 3.30 -11.56 -4.40
C THR A 83 2.23 -12.14 -5.33
N LYS A 84 1.27 -11.32 -5.75
CA LYS A 84 0.23 -11.72 -6.69
C LYS A 84 0.82 -12.11 -8.05
N SER A 85 1.77 -11.36 -8.58
CA SER A 85 2.45 -11.67 -9.84
C SER A 85 3.15 -13.04 -9.80
N ILE A 86 3.74 -13.41 -8.66
CA ILE A 86 4.31 -14.76 -8.46
C ILE A 86 3.20 -15.83 -8.49
N GLN A 87 2.09 -15.60 -7.80
CA GLN A 87 0.97 -16.53 -7.73
C GLN A 87 0.26 -16.72 -9.08
N ASP A 88 0.05 -15.63 -9.83
CA ASP A 88 -0.60 -15.63 -11.14
C ASP A 88 0.34 -16.15 -12.25
N GLY A 89 1.66 -16.13 -12.02
CA GLY A 89 2.68 -16.67 -12.93
C GLY A 89 3.30 -15.66 -13.89
N ASP A 90 2.77 -14.46 -14.02
CA ASP A 90 3.32 -13.41 -14.90
C ASP A 90 4.68 -12.85 -14.41
N PHE A 91 5.02 -13.03 -13.13
CA PHE A 91 6.36 -12.82 -12.59
C PHE A 91 7.45 -13.52 -13.43
N PHE A 92 7.17 -14.75 -13.86
CA PHE A 92 8.12 -15.58 -14.62
C PHE A 92 8.24 -15.16 -16.09
N GLU A 93 7.40 -14.26 -16.54
CA GLU A 93 7.41 -13.64 -17.87
C GLU A 93 7.92 -12.19 -17.85
N ASN A 94 8.32 -11.68 -16.66
CA ASN A 94 8.80 -10.32 -16.51
C ASN A 94 10.08 -10.07 -17.34
N LYS A 95 10.00 -9.13 -18.26
CA LYS A 95 11.05 -8.86 -19.26
C LYS A 95 12.40 -8.48 -18.63
N ALA A 96 12.40 -7.70 -17.55
CA ALA A 96 13.64 -7.28 -16.89
C ALA A 96 14.30 -8.45 -16.16
N LEU A 97 13.52 -9.28 -15.48
CA LEU A 97 14.02 -10.48 -14.81
C LEU A 97 14.54 -11.50 -15.81
N LEU A 98 13.83 -11.72 -16.92
CA LEU A 98 14.29 -12.59 -18.02
C LEU A 98 15.56 -12.07 -18.67
N ALA A 99 15.70 -10.75 -18.86
CA ALA A 99 16.93 -10.16 -19.42
C ALA A 99 18.16 -10.45 -18.56
N ALA A 100 18.03 -10.44 -17.22
CA ALA A 100 19.10 -10.85 -16.32
C ALA A 100 19.47 -12.34 -16.51
N CYS A 101 18.48 -13.20 -16.64
CA CYS A 101 18.70 -14.64 -16.86
C CYS A 101 19.35 -14.91 -18.24
N GLU A 102 18.91 -14.22 -19.26
CA GLU A 102 19.47 -14.33 -20.63
C GLU A 102 20.94 -13.86 -20.68
N ASN A 103 21.26 -12.76 -19.97
CA ASN A 103 22.64 -12.30 -19.86
C ASN A 103 23.55 -13.38 -19.23
N VAL A 104 23.09 -14.01 -18.15
CA VAL A 104 23.83 -15.10 -17.49
C VAL A 104 24.08 -16.27 -18.45
N LYS A 105 23.05 -16.70 -19.19
CA LYS A 105 23.18 -17.80 -20.17
C LYS A 105 24.15 -17.44 -21.29
N LYS A 106 24.05 -16.22 -21.82
CA LYS A 106 24.86 -15.74 -22.94
C LYS A 106 26.35 -15.68 -22.59
N ASN A 107 26.68 -15.28 -21.35
CA ASN A 107 28.04 -15.08 -20.91
C ASN A 107 28.61 -16.23 -20.08
N ASP A 108 27.84 -17.30 -19.84
CA ASP A 108 28.14 -18.37 -18.86
C ASP A 108 28.58 -17.81 -17.51
N SER A 109 27.92 -16.73 -17.08
CA SER A 109 28.23 -15.96 -15.88
C SER A 109 27.32 -16.37 -14.69
N ALA A 110 27.29 -15.59 -13.62
CA ALA A 110 26.50 -15.86 -12.44
C ALA A 110 25.30 -14.90 -12.31
N LEU A 111 24.25 -15.40 -11.65
CA LEU A 111 23.15 -14.59 -11.15
C LEU A 111 23.36 -14.33 -9.65
N HIS A 112 23.42 -13.07 -9.28
CA HIS A 112 23.44 -12.62 -7.88
C HIS A 112 22.09 -12.04 -7.49
N LEU A 113 21.51 -12.56 -6.40
CA LEU A 113 20.30 -12.03 -5.79
C LEU A 113 20.69 -11.31 -4.51
N MET A 114 20.27 -10.08 -4.31
CA MET A 114 20.54 -9.35 -3.09
C MET A 114 19.30 -8.64 -2.55
N GLY A 115 19.19 -8.53 -1.24
CA GLY A 115 18.07 -7.85 -0.58
C GLY A 115 17.84 -8.30 0.83
N LEU A 116 16.86 -7.68 1.49
CA LEU A 116 16.50 -7.95 2.87
C LEU A 116 15.73 -9.28 2.97
N VAL A 117 16.25 -10.21 3.76
CA VAL A 117 15.68 -11.56 3.91
C VAL A 117 14.90 -11.63 5.22
N SER A 118 13.61 -11.31 5.14
CA SER A 118 12.65 -11.43 6.24
C SER A 118 11.21 -11.48 5.69
N ASP A 119 10.24 -11.72 6.54
CA ASP A 119 8.81 -11.62 6.25
C ASP A 119 8.19 -10.29 6.70
N GLY A 120 9.01 -9.34 7.16
CA GLY A 120 8.55 -8.04 7.68
C GLY A 120 7.72 -7.20 6.69
N GLY A 121 7.91 -7.40 5.38
CA GLY A 121 7.04 -6.82 4.35
C GLY A 121 7.15 -5.31 4.15
N VAL A 122 8.14 -4.65 4.79
CA VAL A 122 8.33 -3.19 4.67
C VAL A 122 9.24 -2.83 3.49
N HIS A 123 10.33 -3.54 3.29
CA HIS A 123 11.30 -3.30 2.23
C HIS A 123 11.36 -4.41 1.19
N SER A 124 11.05 -5.62 1.60
CA SER A 124 11.10 -6.87 0.83
C SER A 124 10.21 -7.91 1.48
N HIS A 125 10.11 -9.07 0.87
CA HIS A 125 9.47 -10.23 1.49
C HIS A 125 10.19 -11.51 1.05
N ILE A 126 10.37 -12.47 1.98
CA ILE A 126 11.09 -13.72 1.72
C ILE A 126 10.47 -14.56 0.59
N GLU A 127 9.15 -14.51 0.42
CA GLU A 127 8.46 -15.18 -0.70
C GLU A 127 8.93 -14.68 -2.08
N HIS A 128 9.38 -13.42 -2.17
CA HIS A 128 9.84 -12.85 -3.44
C HIS A 128 11.18 -13.44 -3.88
N ILE A 129 12.11 -13.69 -2.95
CA ILE A 129 13.35 -14.38 -3.30
C ILE A 129 13.09 -15.85 -3.64
N PHE A 130 12.11 -16.50 -3.01
CA PHE A 130 11.68 -17.85 -3.41
C PHE A 130 11.18 -17.86 -4.86
N GLY A 131 10.41 -16.84 -5.27
CA GLY A 131 10.00 -16.65 -6.66
C GLY A 131 11.19 -16.48 -7.62
N LEU A 132 12.24 -15.73 -7.21
CA LEU A 132 13.45 -15.57 -8.02
C LEU A 132 14.26 -16.87 -8.15
N LEU A 133 14.34 -17.68 -7.10
CA LEU A 133 14.98 -19.01 -7.16
C LEU A 133 14.22 -19.94 -8.10
N GLU A 134 12.89 -19.95 -8.04
CA GLU A 134 12.05 -20.68 -8.97
C GLU A 134 12.23 -20.21 -10.43
N LEU A 135 12.32 -18.90 -10.65
CA LEU A 135 12.65 -18.32 -11.96
C LEU A 135 14.01 -18.84 -12.46
N ALA A 136 15.04 -18.77 -11.63
CA ALA A 136 16.38 -19.26 -11.96
C ALA A 136 16.36 -20.74 -12.34
N LYS A 137 15.60 -21.57 -11.61
CA LYS A 137 15.38 -23.00 -11.90
C LYS A 137 14.72 -23.18 -13.26
N ARG A 138 13.60 -22.48 -13.52
CA ARG A 138 12.88 -22.55 -14.80
C ARG A 138 13.76 -22.13 -15.97
N GLN A 139 14.65 -21.18 -15.75
CA GLN A 139 15.61 -20.71 -16.74
C GLN A 139 16.87 -21.61 -16.89
N GLY A 140 17.00 -22.64 -16.05
CA GLY A 140 18.10 -23.60 -16.10
C GLY A 140 19.44 -23.05 -15.63
N LEU A 141 19.43 -21.97 -14.81
CA LEU A 141 20.63 -21.38 -14.26
C LEU A 141 21.25 -22.27 -13.18
N LYS A 142 22.60 -22.33 -13.15
CA LYS A 142 23.34 -23.18 -12.20
C LYS A 142 24.15 -22.35 -11.20
N LYS A 143 24.67 -21.19 -11.62
CA LYS A 143 25.51 -20.29 -10.81
C LYS A 143 24.60 -19.19 -10.26
N VAL A 144 23.92 -19.46 -9.14
CA VAL A 144 22.98 -18.53 -8.48
C VAL A 144 23.43 -18.32 -7.04
N TYR A 145 23.70 -17.08 -6.67
CA TYR A 145 24.25 -16.72 -5.37
C TYR A 145 23.40 -15.66 -4.69
N VAL A 146 23.22 -15.77 -3.38
CA VAL A 146 22.42 -14.82 -2.60
C VAL A 146 23.28 -14.06 -1.60
N HIS A 147 23.14 -12.76 -1.60
CA HIS A 147 23.68 -11.84 -0.61
C HIS A 147 22.55 -11.40 0.30
N CYS A 148 22.45 -12.00 1.49
CA CYS A 148 21.35 -11.79 2.44
C CYS A 148 21.60 -10.53 3.28
N PHE A 149 20.68 -9.56 3.20
CA PHE A 149 20.64 -8.47 4.16
C PHE A 149 19.72 -8.88 5.32
N LEU A 150 20.15 -8.63 6.56
CA LEU A 150 19.45 -9.03 7.78
C LEU A 150 18.69 -7.85 8.35
N ASP A 151 17.49 -8.10 8.86
CA ASP A 151 16.52 -7.10 9.27
C ASP A 151 16.74 -6.59 10.70
N GLY A 152 16.13 -7.18 11.69
CA GLY A 152 16.22 -6.79 13.09
C GLY A 152 15.55 -5.46 13.46
N ARG A 153 14.80 -4.83 12.53
CA ARG A 153 14.00 -3.61 12.78
C ARG A 153 12.53 -3.82 12.53
N ASP A 154 12.20 -4.42 11.37
CA ASP A 154 10.84 -4.72 10.97
C ASP A 154 10.42 -6.13 11.42
N THR A 155 11.39 -6.88 11.93
CA THR A 155 11.26 -8.20 12.55
C THR A 155 12.07 -8.25 13.85
N PRO A 156 11.88 -9.27 14.73
CA PRO A 156 12.64 -9.40 15.97
C PRO A 156 14.16 -9.34 15.75
N PRO A 157 14.93 -8.73 16.68
CA PRO A 157 16.35 -8.41 16.46
C PRO A 157 17.30 -9.59 16.23
N ALA A 158 16.88 -10.81 16.55
CA ALA A 158 17.68 -12.03 16.42
C ALA A 158 16.93 -13.16 15.67
N SER A 159 16.16 -12.80 14.65
CA SER A 159 15.39 -13.73 13.80
C SER A 159 16.06 -14.03 12.46
N GLY A 160 17.09 -13.27 12.08
CA GLY A 160 17.73 -13.35 10.76
C GLY A 160 18.35 -14.71 10.47
N LYS A 161 18.88 -15.39 11.48
CA LYS A 161 19.42 -16.75 11.32
C LYS A 161 18.34 -17.72 10.85
N GLU A 162 17.16 -17.69 11.45
CA GLU A 162 16.04 -18.55 11.08
C GLU A 162 15.57 -18.28 9.65
N TYR A 163 15.47 -17.02 9.23
CA TYR A 163 15.12 -16.67 7.86
C TYR A 163 16.15 -17.16 6.83
N VAL A 164 17.44 -17.08 7.14
CA VAL A 164 18.49 -17.61 6.24
C VAL A 164 18.46 -19.14 6.20
N GLU A 165 18.18 -19.82 7.31
CA GLU A 165 17.97 -21.28 7.35
C GLU A 165 16.75 -21.70 6.50
N GLN A 166 15.63 -20.96 6.57
CA GLN A 166 14.46 -21.17 5.71
C GLN A 166 14.82 -20.99 4.22
N LEU A 167 15.61 -19.96 3.91
CA LEU A 167 16.07 -19.70 2.55
C LEU A 167 16.95 -20.85 2.02
N GLU A 168 17.91 -21.32 2.81
CA GLU A 168 18.78 -22.46 2.43
C GLU A 168 17.98 -23.76 2.25
N ALA A 169 16.97 -23.99 3.11
CA ALA A 169 16.05 -25.11 2.96
C ALA A 169 15.26 -25.03 1.64
N LYS A 170 14.78 -23.82 1.28
CA LYS A 170 14.07 -23.60 0.02
C LYS A 170 14.97 -23.73 -1.21
N MET A 171 16.21 -23.28 -1.14
CA MET A 171 17.22 -23.48 -2.18
C MET A 171 17.46 -24.98 -2.42
N LYS A 172 17.56 -25.77 -1.36
CA LYS A 172 17.71 -27.22 -1.45
C LYS A 172 16.48 -27.90 -2.05
N GLU A 173 15.28 -27.46 -1.69
CA GLU A 173 14.02 -27.97 -2.25
C GLU A 173 13.93 -27.70 -3.76
N ILE A 174 14.20 -26.46 -4.17
CA ILE A 174 14.18 -26.04 -5.58
C ILE A 174 15.36 -26.65 -6.35
N GLY A 175 16.50 -26.84 -5.71
CA GLY A 175 17.72 -27.40 -6.30
C GLY A 175 18.59 -26.36 -7.00
N VAL A 176 18.52 -25.09 -6.59
CA VAL A 176 19.35 -24.01 -7.11
C VAL A 176 19.57 -22.93 -6.05
N GLY A 177 20.75 -22.31 -6.07
CA GLY A 177 21.15 -21.21 -5.20
C GLY A 177 22.04 -21.62 -4.03
N GLU A 178 22.93 -20.73 -3.65
CA GLU A 178 23.79 -20.82 -2.46
C GLU A 178 23.92 -19.44 -1.82
N VAL A 179 23.97 -19.36 -0.48
CA VAL A 179 24.20 -18.09 0.24
C VAL A 179 25.67 -17.73 0.15
N ALA A 180 26.00 -16.60 -0.48
CA ALA A 180 27.37 -16.14 -0.67
C ALA A 180 27.83 -15.15 0.42
N SER A 181 26.93 -14.37 0.97
CA SER A 181 27.25 -13.46 2.08
C SER A 181 26.02 -13.13 2.92
N VAL A 182 26.25 -12.74 4.17
CA VAL A 182 25.24 -12.21 5.09
C VAL A 182 25.74 -10.91 5.70
N MET A 183 24.85 -9.93 5.92
CA MET A 183 25.20 -8.63 6.51
C MET A 183 23.98 -7.89 7.03
N GLY A 184 24.13 -7.14 8.09
CA GLY A 184 23.05 -6.32 8.64
C GLY A 184 22.66 -5.18 7.73
N ARG A 185 21.38 -4.81 7.76
CA ARG A 185 20.83 -3.68 7.00
C ARG A 185 21.50 -2.35 7.30
N TYR A 186 22.14 -2.21 8.47
CA TYR A 186 22.93 -1.05 8.85
C TYR A 186 24.03 -0.73 7.83
N TYR A 187 24.62 -1.75 7.19
CA TYR A 187 25.66 -1.62 6.17
C TYR A 187 25.10 -1.58 4.76
N ALA A 188 24.21 -2.52 4.43
CA ALA A 188 23.75 -2.72 3.06
C ALA A 188 22.55 -1.83 2.68
N MET A 189 21.90 -1.20 3.64
CA MET A 189 20.66 -0.44 3.44
C MET A 189 20.73 0.93 4.13
N ASP A 190 21.87 1.60 4.06
CA ASP A 190 21.99 2.99 4.49
C ASP A 190 21.17 3.92 3.57
N ARG A 191 20.74 5.07 4.09
CA ARG A 191 20.03 6.12 3.35
C ARG A 191 20.48 7.53 3.74
N ASP A 192 21.54 7.63 4.54
CA ASP A 192 22.02 8.88 5.14
C ASP A 192 23.40 9.27 4.59
N ASN A 193 23.80 8.70 3.41
CA ASN A 193 25.09 8.88 2.75
C ASN A 193 26.30 8.51 3.63
N ARG A 194 26.11 7.51 4.48
CA ARG A 194 27.19 6.93 5.26
C ARG A 194 27.96 5.91 4.41
N TRP A 195 28.72 6.42 3.49
CA TRP A 195 29.48 5.63 2.51
C TRP A 195 30.47 4.68 3.18
N ASP A 196 30.97 5.01 4.38
CA ASP A 196 31.80 4.13 5.21
C ASP A 196 31.11 2.80 5.58
N ARG A 197 29.77 2.80 5.64
CA ARG A 197 28.95 1.59 5.86
C ARG A 197 28.71 0.85 4.55
N VAL A 198 28.26 1.56 3.53
CA VAL A 198 27.93 1.00 2.22
C VAL A 198 29.16 0.37 1.56
N GLU A 199 30.35 0.96 1.73
CA GLU A 199 31.60 0.41 1.24
C GLU A 199 31.88 -0.99 1.75
N LYS A 200 31.65 -1.24 3.05
CA LYS A 200 31.86 -2.56 3.63
C LYS A 200 30.94 -3.62 3.01
N ALA A 201 29.67 -3.28 2.78
CA ALA A 201 28.72 -4.16 2.12
C ALA A 201 29.14 -4.40 0.65
N TYR A 202 29.49 -3.35 -0.07
CA TYR A 202 29.96 -3.45 -1.45
C TYR A 202 31.22 -4.33 -1.59
N ARG A 203 32.22 -4.12 -0.73
CA ARG A 203 33.48 -4.90 -0.75
C ARG A 203 33.24 -6.37 -0.47
N ALA A 204 32.32 -6.72 0.44
CA ALA A 204 31.94 -8.09 0.69
C ALA A 204 31.31 -8.76 -0.53
N ILE A 205 30.41 -8.05 -1.23
CA ILE A 205 29.70 -8.56 -2.40
C ILE A 205 30.62 -8.60 -3.64
N ALA A 206 31.40 -7.53 -3.87
CA ALA A 206 32.20 -7.37 -5.08
C ALA A 206 33.57 -8.07 -5.00
N TYR A 207 34.20 -8.07 -3.83
CA TYR A 207 35.59 -8.54 -3.67
C TYR A 207 35.77 -9.67 -2.66
N GLY A 208 34.68 -10.06 -1.95
CA GLY A 208 34.78 -11.08 -0.92
C GLY A 208 35.55 -10.63 0.33
N GLU A 209 35.60 -9.32 0.57
CA GLU A 209 36.25 -8.73 1.74
C GLU A 209 35.27 -8.59 2.89
N GLY A 210 35.60 -9.09 4.08
CA GLY A 210 34.74 -9.05 5.27
C GLY A 210 35.07 -10.17 6.25
N GLU A 211 34.23 -10.32 7.27
CA GLU A 211 34.29 -11.48 8.16
C GLU A 211 34.09 -12.78 7.35
N LYS A 212 34.55 -13.91 7.89
CA LYS A 212 34.52 -15.18 7.17
C LYS A 212 33.68 -16.21 7.92
N ALA A 213 32.90 -16.99 7.17
CA ALA A 213 32.09 -18.08 7.75
C ALA A 213 32.00 -19.25 6.76
N THR A 214 31.67 -20.44 7.29
CA THR A 214 31.44 -21.64 6.47
C THR A 214 30.04 -21.75 5.89
N SER A 215 29.10 -20.97 6.41
CA SER A 215 27.72 -20.85 5.92
C SER A 215 27.11 -19.54 6.39
N GLY A 216 25.98 -19.11 5.79
CA GLY A 216 25.22 -17.94 6.22
C GLY A 216 24.80 -18.02 7.69
N PRO A 217 24.09 -19.08 8.12
CA PRO A 217 23.69 -19.25 9.52
C PRO A 217 24.86 -19.27 10.51
N ALA A 218 26.00 -19.87 10.14
CA ALA A 218 27.20 -19.89 10.99
C ALA A 218 27.78 -18.48 11.19
N GLY A 219 27.81 -17.65 10.15
CA GLY A 219 28.25 -16.26 10.26
C GLY A 219 27.34 -15.41 11.14
N ILE A 220 26.04 -15.61 11.05
CA ILE A 220 25.05 -14.92 11.89
C ILE A 220 25.20 -15.36 13.35
N GLN A 221 25.33 -16.66 13.61
CA GLN A 221 25.52 -17.18 14.97
C GLN A 221 26.81 -16.63 15.61
N ALA A 222 27.90 -16.56 14.85
CA ALA A 222 29.16 -15.99 15.35
C ALA A 222 29.04 -14.48 15.69
N SER A 223 28.11 -13.78 15.09
CA SER A 223 27.75 -12.39 15.43
C SER A 223 26.92 -12.34 16.72
N TYR A 224 25.91 -13.22 16.85
CA TYR A 224 25.09 -13.31 18.07
C TYR A 224 25.91 -13.68 19.29
N ASP A 225 26.89 -14.57 19.14
CA ASP A 225 27.83 -14.95 20.21
C ASP A 225 28.70 -13.78 20.71
N LYS A 226 28.74 -12.68 19.95
CA LYS A 226 29.37 -11.39 20.28
C LYS A 226 28.36 -10.29 20.64
N ASP A 227 27.14 -10.65 21.02
CA ASP A 227 26.04 -9.74 21.36
C ASP A 227 25.68 -8.76 20.23
N THR A 228 25.96 -9.11 18.97
CA THR A 228 25.64 -8.29 17.80
C THR A 228 24.50 -8.94 17.01
N THR A 229 23.32 -8.30 17.05
CA THR A 229 22.08 -8.78 16.42
C THR A 229 21.98 -8.40 14.95
N ASP A 230 20.93 -8.86 14.28
CA ASP A 230 20.72 -8.82 12.82
C ASP A 230 21.09 -7.50 12.16
N GLU A 231 20.54 -6.38 12.64
CA GLU A 231 20.74 -5.07 12.02
C GLU A 231 22.21 -4.70 11.86
N PHE A 232 23.06 -5.14 12.81
CA PHE A 232 24.45 -4.71 12.92
C PHE A 232 25.46 -5.81 12.60
N VAL A 233 25.02 -6.95 12.08
CA VAL A 233 25.92 -8.03 11.65
C VAL A 233 26.90 -7.48 10.61
N LEU A 234 28.19 -7.57 10.89
CA LEU A 234 29.25 -7.16 9.97
C LEU A 234 29.15 -7.96 8.66
N PRO A 235 29.45 -7.34 7.49
CA PRO A 235 29.49 -8.07 6.25
C PRO A 235 30.39 -9.30 6.35
N THR A 236 29.77 -10.46 6.21
CA THR A 236 30.37 -11.78 6.38
C THR A 236 30.24 -12.57 5.10
N VAL A 237 31.36 -13.03 4.58
CA VAL A 237 31.49 -13.78 3.33
C VAL A 237 31.53 -15.27 3.63
N VAL A 238 30.73 -16.03 2.91
CA VAL A 238 30.76 -17.49 3.00
C VAL A 238 31.97 -17.99 2.18
N GLU A 239 32.80 -18.79 2.81
CA GLU A 239 33.98 -19.39 2.17
C GLU A 239 33.77 -20.88 1.91
N LYS A 240 34.30 -21.31 0.76
CA LYS A 240 34.40 -22.71 0.36
C LYS A 240 35.82 -22.96 -0.14
N ASP A 241 36.46 -24.01 0.37
CA ASP A 241 37.84 -24.38 0.00
C ASP A 241 38.87 -23.22 0.17
N GLY A 242 38.67 -22.37 1.19
CA GLY A 242 39.57 -21.25 1.53
C GLY A 242 39.47 -20.01 0.67
N ALA A 243 38.42 -19.92 -0.15
CA ALA A 243 38.10 -18.75 -0.96
C ALA A 243 36.63 -18.34 -0.80
N ALA A 244 36.30 -17.08 -1.11
CA ALA A 244 34.91 -16.63 -1.17
C ALA A 244 34.12 -17.52 -2.14
N LEU A 245 32.95 -18.00 -1.70
CA LEU A 245 32.08 -18.87 -2.51
C LEU A 245 31.72 -18.20 -3.86
N ALA A 246 31.37 -16.93 -3.80
CA ALA A 246 31.14 -16.11 -4.99
C ALA A 246 31.38 -14.63 -4.72
N THR A 247 31.84 -13.93 -5.76
CA THR A 247 31.91 -12.46 -5.84
C THR A 247 31.35 -12.01 -7.18
N VAL A 248 30.83 -10.80 -7.24
CA VAL A 248 30.33 -10.23 -8.49
C VAL A 248 31.48 -9.97 -9.48
N LYS A 249 31.32 -10.40 -10.71
CA LYS A 249 32.28 -10.26 -11.80
C LYS A 249 31.70 -9.55 -13.02
N GLU A 250 32.55 -9.17 -13.92
CA GLU A 250 32.17 -8.61 -15.23
C GLU A 250 31.19 -9.55 -15.95
N ASN A 251 30.10 -9.01 -16.49
CA ASN A 251 29.01 -9.70 -17.17
C ASN A 251 28.10 -10.57 -16.28
N ASP A 252 28.25 -10.55 -14.96
CA ASP A 252 27.25 -11.14 -14.09
C ASP A 252 25.93 -10.35 -14.13
N SER A 253 24.86 -10.97 -13.67
CA SER A 253 23.60 -10.29 -13.44
C SER A 253 23.33 -10.15 -11.95
N ILE A 254 22.76 -9.01 -11.56
CA ILE A 254 22.33 -8.74 -10.18
C ILE A 254 20.84 -8.43 -10.19
N ILE A 255 20.07 -9.06 -9.34
CA ILE A 255 18.67 -8.69 -9.07
C ILE A 255 18.57 -8.26 -7.62
N PHE A 256 18.21 -7.01 -7.39
CA PHE A 256 17.95 -6.47 -6.06
C PHE A 256 16.44 -6.51 -5.79
N PHE A 257 16.01 -7.39 -4.88
CA PHE A 257 14.59 -7.70 -4.69
C PHE A 257 13.87 -6.85 -3.63
N ASN A 258 14.49 -5.81 -3.08
CA ASN A 258 13.77 -4.82 -2.30
C ASN A 258 12.81 -4.02 -3.21
N PHE A 259 11.56 -3.81 -2.75
CA PHE A 259 10.58 -3.01 -3.49
C PHE A 259 10.44 -1.58 -2.95
N ARG A 260 10.91 -1.28 -1.74
CA ARG A 260 10.94 0.07 -1.18
C ARG A 260 12.25 0.78 -1.52
N PRO A 261 12.18 1.98 -2.16
CA PRO A 261 13.35 2.63 -2.76
C PRO A 261 14.35 3.24 -1.77
N ASP A 262 13.88 3.83 -0.67
CA ASP A 262 14.64 4.77 0.17
C ASP A 262 15.99 4.23 0.66
N ARG A 263 16.07 2.95 1.00
CA ARG A 263 17.28 2.27 1.49
C ARG A 263 17.96 1.39 0.44
N ALA A 264 17.46 1.40 -0.80
CA ALA A 264 18.06 0.62 -1.89
C ALA A 264 18.97 1.48 -2.79
N ARG A 265 18.82 2.80 -2.79
CA ARG A 265 19.49 3.72 -3.68
C ARG A 265 21.00 3.67 -3.59
N GLU A 266 21.56 3.78 -2.39
CA GLU A 266 22.99 3.97 -2.19
C GLU A 266 23.81 2.77 -2.67
N ILE A 267 23.48 1.56 -2.24
CA ILE A 267 24.19 0.36 -2.70
C ILE A 267 23.97 0.10 -4.19
N THR A 268 22.80 0.45 -4.75
CA THR A 268 22.56 0.36 -6.19
C THR A 268 23.49 1.29 -6.98
N ARG A 269 23.70 2.52 -6.51
CA ARG A 269 24.63 3.47 -7.14
C ARG A 269 26.05 2.95 -7.20
N THR A 270 26.49 2.17 -6.19
CA THR A 270 27.85 1.60 -6.19
C THR A 270 28.09 0.66 -7.37
N PHE A 271 27.05 -0.05 -7.83
CA PHE A 271 27.15 -0.96 -8.98
C PHE A 271 26.80 -0.29 -10.30
N CYS A 272 25.88 0.67 -10.30
CA CYS A 272 25.25 1.17 -11.52
C CYS A 272 25.83 2.47 -12.04
N ASP A 273 26.14 3.46 -11.19
CA ASP A 273 26.55 4.78 -11.65
C ASP A 273 27.95 4.75 -12.26
N ASP A 274 28.14 5.29 -13.46
CA ASP A 274 29.48 5.39 -14.10
C ASP A 274 30.37 6.36 -13.31
N LYS A 275 29.79 7.47 -12.84
CA LYS A 275 30.48 8.44 -11.97
C LYS A 275 29.97 8.24 -10.55
N PHE A 276 30.78 7.62 -9.73
CA PHE A 276 30.48 7.36 -8.33
C PHE A 276 31.54 7.99 -7.42
N GLU A 277 31.11 8.78 -6.45
CA GLU A 277 32.00 9.59 -5.61
C GLU A 277 31.94 9.22 -4.12
N GLY A 278 31.14 8.22 -3.73
CA GLY A 278 30.94 7.86 -2.32
C GLY A 278 32.19 7.29 -1.64
N PHE A 279 32.94 6.45 -2.36
CA PHE A 279 34.22 5.85 -1.94
C PHE A 279 34.98 5.34 -3.16
N ASP A 280 36.26 5.01 -2.99
CA ASP A 280 37.05 4.41 -4.07
C ASP A 280 36.65 2.93 -4.27
N ARG A 281 35.77 2.68 -5.24
CA ARG A 281 35.35 1.32 -5.64
C ARG A 281 36.26 0.71 -6.72
N GLY A 282 37.27 1.43 -7.19
CA GLY A 282 38.02 1.04 -8.39
C GLY A 282 37.18 1.17 -9.67
N VAL A 283 37.52 0.34 -10.66
CA VAL A 283 36.77 0.31 -11.93
C VAL A 283 35.39 -0.33 -11.71
N ARG A 284 34.36 0.29 -12.27
CA ARG A 284 33.01 -0.26 -12.19
C ARG A 284 32.94 -1.66 -12.82
N ILE A 285 32.48 -2.64 -12.08
CA ILE A 285 32.16 -3.98 -12.59
C ILE A 285 30.87 -3.85 -13.41
N LYS A 286 30.94 -4.09 -14.71
CA LYS A 286 29.76 -3.99 -15.59
C LYS A 286 28.89 -5.23 -15.47
N THR A 287 27.70 -5.05 -14.95
CA THR A 287 26.71 -6.11 -14.73
C THR A 287 25.38 -5.75 -15.40
N THR A 288 24.53 -6.74 -15.63
CA THR A 288 23.11 -6.50 -15.89
C THR A 288 22.41 -6.37 -14.54
N PHE A 289 22.10 -5.13 -14.15
CA PHE A 289 21.51 -4.84 -12.85
C PHE A 289 19.99 -4.63 -12.96
N VAL A 290 19.21 -5.36 -12.18
CA VAL A 290 17.75 -5.25 -12.12
C VAL A 290 17.33 -4.81 -10.72
N CYS A 291 16.65 -3.66 -10.64
CA CYS A 291 15.93 -3.22 -9.46
C CYS A 291 14.49 -3.76 -9.47
N PHE A 292 13.97 -4.22 -8.36
CA PHE A 292 12.56 -4.63 -8.32
C PHE A 292 11.62 -3.49 -8.66
N THR A 293 11.87 -2.31 -8.10
CA THR A 293 11.10 -1.09 -8.41
C THR A 293 12.03 0.03 -8.87
N GLU A 294 11.50 1.14 -9.33
CA GLU A 294 12.29 2.33 -9.63
C GLU A 294 12.82 2.98 -8.35
N TYR A 295 14.09 2.77 -8.03
CA TYR A 295 14.70 3.32 -6.83
C TYR A 295 15.02 4.81 -6.94
N ASP A 296 15.49 5.23 -8.11
CA ASP A 296 15.76 6.61 -8.45
C ASP A 296 15.97 6.70 -9.98
N VAL A 297 15.25 7.61 -10.61
CA VAL A 297 15.31 7.82 -12.08
C VAL A 297 16.69 8.27 -12.55
N THR A 298 17.50 8.85 -11.67
CA THR A 298 18.86 9.33 -11.99
C THR A 298 19.93 8.24 -11.94
N ILE A 299 19.62 7.05 -11.41
CA ILE A 299 20.56 5.92 -11.43
C ILE A 299 20.63 5.37 -12.85
N GLU A 300 21.84 5.32 -13.39
CA GLU A 300 22.14 4.80 -14.73
C GLU A 300 22.28 3.27 -14.73
N ASN A 301 22.40 2.68 -15.92
CA ASN A 301 22.78 1.25 -16.11
C ASN A 301 21.95 0.24 -15.31
N LYS A 302 20.66 0.48 -15.15
CA LYS A 302 19.73 -0.43 -14.47
C LYS A 302 18.53 -0.79 -15.35
N LEU A 303 17.93 -1.91 -15.05
CA LEU A 303 16.58 -2.31 -15.48
C LEU A 303 15.65 -2.26 -14.28
N VAL A 304 14.36 -2.10 -14.53
CA VAL A 304 13.32 -2.09 -13.49
C VAL A 304 12.29 -3.17 -13.78
N ALA A 305 12.06 -4.07 -12.81
CA ALA A 305 11.15 -5.20 -12.98
C ALA A 305 9.67 -4.79 -12.84
N PHE A 306 9.35 -4.03 -11.79
CA PHE A 306 7.99 -3.58 -11.50
C PHE A 306 7.93 -2.05 -11.59
N VAL A 307 7.59 -1.56 -12.76
CA VAL A 307 7.43 -0.12 -12.98
C VAL A 307 6.14 0.34 -12.33
N LYS A 308 6.18 1.49 -11.64
CA LYS A 308 4.99 2.13 -11.09
C LYS A 308 4.17 2.70 -12.24
N GLU A 309 3.03 2.10 -12.53
CA GLU A 309 2.11 2.61 -13.53
C GLU A 309 1.41 3.87 -13.04
N LYS A 310 1.31 4.86 -13.91
CA LYS A 310 0.48 6.03 -13.63
C LYS A 310 -0.98 5.60 -13.62
N ILE A 311 -1.68 5.93 -12.54
CA ILE A 311 -3.13 5.70 -12.47
C ILE A 311 -3.81 6.73 -13.36
N THR A 312 -4.38 6.28 -14.46
CA THR A 312 -5.07 7.10 -15.45
C THR A 312 -6.55 6.79 -15.48
N ASN A 313 -7.35 7.70 -16.03
CA ASN A 313 -8.80 7.57 -16.07
C ASN A 313 -9.40 7.34 -14.68
N THR A 314 -8.92 8.12 -13.69
CA THR A 314 -9.57 8.19 -12.38
C THR A 314 -10.97 8.78 -12.54
N PHE A 315 -11.82 8.63 -11.52
CA PHE A 315 -13.18 9.18 -11.55
C PHE A 315 -13.18 10.69 -11.79
N GLY A 316 -12.24 11.43 -11.15
CA GLY A 316 -12.08 12.87 -11.38
C GLY A 316 -11.70 13.23 -12.81
N GLU A 317 -10.73 12.52 -13.41
CA GLU A 317 -10.36 12.67 -14.81
C GLU A 317 -11.52 12.30 -15.76
N PHE A 318 -12.26 11.24 -15.43
CA PHE A 318 -13.43 10.84 -16.22
C PHE A 318 -14.50 11.93 -16.23
N LEU A 319 -14.82 12.53 -15.09
CA LEU A 319 -15.77 13.64 -15.00
C LEU A 319 -15.31 14.85 -15.82
N ALA A 320 -14.03 15.23 -15.69
CA ALA A 320 -13.44 16.33 -16.45
C ALA A 320 -13.53 16.09 -17.97
N LYS A 321 -13.14 14.91 -18.45
CA LYS A 321 -13.22 14.52 -19.87
C LYS A 321 -14.64 14.57 -20.44
N ASN A 322 -15.64 14.42 -19.59
CA ASN A 322 -17.05 14.52 -19.97
C ASN A 322 -17.66 15.91 -19.72
N GLY A 323 -16.83 16.90 -19.35
CA GLY A 323 -17.28 18.29 -19.12
C GLY A 323 -18.16 18.45 -17.87
N LEU A 324 -18.14 17.49 -16.94
CA LEU A 324 -18.93 17.50 -15.72
C LEU A 324 -18.23 18.31 -14.62
N LYS A 325 -19.02 19.02 -13.82
CA LYS A 325 -18.54 19.81 -12.68
C LYS A 325 -18.56 18.97 -11.41
N GLN A 326 -17.49 19.04 -10.65
CA GLN A 326 -17.34 18.26 -9.43
C GLN A 326 -16.86 19.11 -8.24
N ALA A 327 -17.31 18.75 -7.03
CA ALA A 327 -16.83 19.35 -5.79
C ALA A 327 -16.17 18.28 -4.90
N ARG A 328 -15.09 18.66 -4.21
CA ARG A 328 -14.41 17.87 -3.19
C ARG A 328 -14.51 18.61 -1.87
N ILE A 329 -15.11 17.98 -0.85
CA ILE A 329 -15.45 18.63 0.42
C ILE A 329 -14.89 17.77 1.56
N ALA A 330 -14.05 18.35 2.39
CA ALA A 330 -13.58 17.72 3.62
C ALA A 330 -13.01 18.76 4.59
N GLU A 331 -12.87 18.38 5.83
CA GLU A 331 -12.03 19.12 6.77
C GLU A 331 -10.54 18.75 6.62
N THR A 332 -9.64 19.54 7.24
CA THR A 332 -8.18 19.49 7.03
C THR A 332 -7.62 18.08 7.09
N GLU A 333 -8.03 17.26 8.06
CA GLU A 333 -7.50 15.90 8.29
C GLU A 333 -7.76 14.95 7.10
N LYS A 334 -8.83 15.17 6.36
CA LYS A 334 -9.23 14.29 5.24
C LYS A 334 -9.25 14.99 3.88
N TYR A 335 -8.74 16.23 3.81
CA TYR A 335 -8.71 16.98 2.56
C TYR A 335 -7.84 16.30 1.48
N ALA A 336 -6.64 15.85 1.83
CA ALA A 336 -5.77 15.14 0.89
C ALA A 336 -6.40 13.82 0.39
N HIS A 337 -7.25 13.19 1.21
CA HIS A 337 -7.90 11.92 0.85
C HIS A 337 -8.92 12.11 -0.26
N VAL A 338 -9.78 13.12 -0.18
CA VAL A 338 -10.77 13.43 -1.24
C VAL A 338 -10.18 14.16 -2.45
N THR A 339 -8.91 14.59 -2.41
CA THR A 339 -8.21 15.28 -3.48
C THR A 339 -7.07 14.44 -4.05
N PHE A 340 -5.88 14.54 -3.48
CA PHE A 340 -4.66 13.88 -3.95
C PHE A 340 -4.81 12.36 -4.12
N PHE A 341 -5.23 11.65 -3.06
CA PHE A 341 -5.36 10.18 -3.11
C PHE A 341 -6.50 9.75 -4.03
N PHE A 342 -7.66 10.41 -3.96
CA PHE A 342 -8.79 10.11 -4.83
C PHE A 342 -8.49 10.37 -6.31
N ASN A 343 -7.60 11.32 -6.60
CA ASN A 343 -7.11 11.64 -7.95
C ASN A 343 -5.90 10.78 -8.39
N GLY A 344 -5.65 9.65 -7.73
CA GLY A 344 -4.60 8.73 -8.14
C GLY A 344 -3.18 9.21 -7.84
N GLY A 345 -3.00 10.09 -6.85
CA GLY A 345 -1.71 10.68 -6.45
C GLY A 345 -1.33 11.92 -7.28
N VAL A 346 -2.31 12.60 -7.85
CA VAL A 346 -2.14 13.87 -8.58
C VAL A 346 -2.66 15.02 -7.74
N GLU A 347 -1.80 16.03 -7.48
CA GLU A 347 -2.14 17.18 -6.63
C GLU A 347 -3.00 18.20 -7.39
N GLU A 348 -2.75 18.42 -8.68
CA GLU A 348 -3.46 19.39 -9.48
C GLU A 348 -4.93 19.02 -9.61
N PRO A 349 -5.85 19.99 -9.40
CA PRO A 349 -7.29 19.76 -9.63
C PRO A 349 -7.57 19.38 -11.09
N ASN A 350 -8.52 18.47 -11.29
CA ASN A 350 -9.04 18.20 -12.62
C ASN A 350 -9.82 19.41 -13.15
N GLU A 351 -9.99 19.51 -14.47
CA GLU A 351 -10.84 20.53 -15.04
C GLU A 351 -12.28 20.40 -14.51
N GLY A 352 -12.83 21.51 -14.00
CA GLY A 352 -14.15 21.52 -13.38
C GLY A 352 -14.24 20.98 -11.96
N GLU A 353 -13.09 20.74 -11.30
CA GLU A 353 -12.99 20.31 -9.91
C GLU A 353 -12.81 21.51 -8.97
N ASP A 354 -13.81 21.79 -8.15
CA ASP A 354 -13.71 22.74 -7.05
C ASP A 354 -13.36 22.02 -5.74
N ARG A 355 -12.51 22.62 -4.94
CA ARG A 355 -12.07 22.09 -3.65
C ARG A 355 -12.52 22.99 -2.52
N ILE A 356 -13.31 22.44 -1.61
CA ILE A 356 -13.90 23.14 -0.45
C ILE A 356 -13.29 22.58 0.82
N LEU A 357 -12.28 23.27 1.33
CA LEU A 357 -11.60 22.90 2.58
C LEU A 357 -12.25 23.62 3.76
N VAL A 358 -12.64 22.84 4.78
CA VAL A 358 -13.02 23.33 6.10
C VAL A 358 -11.86 23.08 7.07
N LYS A 359 -11.52 24.04 7.91
CA LYS A 359 -10.43 23.86 8.88
C LYS A 359 -10.86 22.94 10.02
N SER A 360 -10.06 21.93 10.32
CA SER A 360 -10.24 21.12 11.54
C SER A 360 -10.01 21.97 12.79
N PRO A 361 -10.67 21.66 13.92
CA PRO A 361 -10.50 22.40 15.16
C PRO A 361 -9.08 22.22 15.72
N LYS A 362 -8.54 23.30 16.30
CA LYS A 362 -7.22 23.30 16.91
C LYS A 362 -7.29 22.79 18.34
N VAL A 363 -7.42 21.49 18.51
CA VAL A 363 -7.41 20.80 19.81
C VAL A 363 -6.23 19.82 19.87
N ALA A 364 -5.83 19.42 21.07
CA ALA A 364 -4.71 18.46 21.22
C ALA A 364 -5.08 17.08 20.69
N THR A 365 -6.29 16.62 21.00
CA THR A 365 -6.87 15.36 20.55
C THR A 365 -8.36 15.56 20.27
N TYR A 366 -8.93 14.82 19.33
CA TYR A 366 -10.29 15.08 18.87
C TYR A 366 -11.39 14.54 19.80
N ASP A 367 -11.08 13.77 20.83
CA ASP A 367 -11.99 13.45 21.93
C ASP A 367 -12.43 14.70 22.72
N LEU A 368 -11.63 15.77 22.70
CA LEU A 368 -11.96 17.07 23.32
C LEU A 368 -13.02 17.86 22.52
N LYS A 369 -13.20 17.52 21.23
CA LYS A 369 -14.19 18.11 20.34
C LYS A 369 -14.68 17.09 19.31
N PRO A 370 -15.51 16.11 19.72
CA PRO A 370 -15.90 14.98 18.88
C PRO A 370 -16.65 15.34 17.59
N GLU A 371 -17.43 16.42 17.61
CA GLU A 371 -18.11 16.93 16.42
C GLU A 371 -17.14 17.51 15.39
N MET A 372 -15.87 17.76 15.77
CA MET A 372 -14.85 18.34 14.91
C MET A 372 -15.39 19.55 14.11
N SER A 373 -15.34 19.49 12.78
CA SER A 373 -15.95 20.51 11.90
C SER A 373 -17.12 19.94 11.09
N ALA A 374 -17.73 18.81 11.49
CA ALA A 374 -18.77 18.12 10.73
C ALA A 374 -19.94 19.02 10.36
N TYR A 375 -20.43 19.86 11.26
CA TYR A 375 -21.56 20.76 10.99
C TYR A 375 -21.23 21.84 9.95
N GLU A 376 -20.00 22.37 9.93
CA GLU A 376 -19.58 23.33 8.90
C GLU A 376 -19.40 22.63 7.56
N VAL A 377 -18.78 21.44 7.55
CA VAL A 377 -18.66 20.56 6.36
C VAL A 377 -20.06 20.24 5.79
N CYS A 378 -21.01 19.88 6.65
CA CYS A 378 -22.39 19.62 6.29
C CYS A 378 -23.06 20.84 5.65
N GLY A 379 -22.88 22.03 6.23
CA GLY A 379 -23.41 23.28 5.68
C GLY A 379 -22.88 23.54 4.27
N LYS A 380 -21.57 23.41 4.05
CA LYS A 380 -20.94 23.52 2.73
C LYS A 380 -21.45 22.46 1.73
N LEU A 381 -21.70 21.25 2.21
CA LEU A 381 -22.26 20.18 1.39
C LEU A 381 -23.69 20.50 0.95
N VAL A 382 -24.54 20.93 1.87
CA VAL A 382 -25.94 21.33 1.55
C VAL A 382 -25.94 22.51 0.56
N ASP A 383 -25.11 23.54 0.80
CA ASP A 383 -24.97 24.67 -0.14
C ASP A 383 -24.54 24.20 -1.54
N ALA A 384 -23.60 23.24 -1.61
CA ALA A 384 -23.13 22.69 -2.88
C ALA A 384 -24.22 21.89 -3.60
N ILE A 385 -24.99 21.08 -2.86
CA ILE A 385 -26.13 20.31 -3.42
C ILE A 385 -27.21 21.25 -3.99
N GLU A 386 -27.57 22.28 -3.25
CA GLU A 386 -28.64 23.21 -3.63
C GLU A 386 -28.20 24.26 -4.67
N SER A 387 -26.90 24.37 -4.95
CA SER A 387 -26.33 25.40 -5.84
C SER A 387 -26.63 25.22 -7.33
N ASP A 388 -27.12 24.06 -7.77
CA ASP A 388 -27.28 23.68 -9.20
C ASP A 388 -25.97 23.75 -10.02
N LYS A 389 -24.82 23.81 -9.34
CA LYS A 389 -23.49 23.95 -9.96
C LYS A 389 -22.84 22.62 -10.32
N TYR A 390 -22.94 21.64 -9.44
CA TYR A 390 -22.18 20.42 -9.53
C TYR A 390 -23.00 19.24 -10.05
N ASP A 391 -22.36 18.41 -10.85
CA ASP A 391 -22.91 17.13 -11.31
C ASP A 391 -22.56 16.01 -10.32
N VAL A 392 -21.38 16.12 -9.69
CA VAL A 392 -20.88 15.17 -8.70
C VAL A 392 -20.29 15.91 -7.51
N ILE A 393 -20.58 15.42 -6.30
CA ILE A 393 -19.99 15.93 -5.05
C ILE A 393 -19.39 14.75 -4.28
N ILE A 394 -18.14 14.87 -3.87
CA ILE A 394 -17.42 13.86 -3.06
C ILE A 394 -17.11 14.52 -1.72
N ILE A 395 -17.59 13.90 -0.64
CA ILE A 395 -17.48 14.43 0.70
C ILE A 395 -16.95 13.36 1.66
N ASN A 396 -16.11 13.76 2.60
CA ASN A 396 -15.64 12.92 3.71
C ASN A 396 -15.97 13.57 5.05
N PHE A 397 -16.60 12.80 5.95
CA PHE A 397 -16.73 13.12 7.35
C PHE A 397 -15.66 12.37 8.14
N ALA A 398 -14.71 13.11 8.72
CA ALA A 398 -13.52 12.58 9.37
C ALA A 398 -13.77 11.97 10.76
N ASN A 399 -14.92 12.28 11.36
CA ASN A 399 -15.17 12.10 12.79
C ASN A 399 -15.02 10.66 13.30
N PRO A 400 -15.64 9.63 12.68
CA PRO A 400 -15.56 8.27 13.24
C PRO A 400 -14.10 7.76 13.32
N ASP A 401 -13.28 8.09 12.33
CA ASP A 401 -11.87 7.70 12.31
C ASP A 401 -11.02 8.52 13.30
N MET A 402 -11.05 9.83 13.16
CA MET A 402 -10.16 10.71 13.93
C MET A 402 -10.44 10.67 15.44
N VAL A 403 -11.70 10.54 15.83
CA VAL A 403 -12.08 10.38 17.25
C VAL A 403 -11.87 8.93 17.68
N GLY A 404 -12.12 7.96 16.83
CA GLY A 404 -11.86 6.54 17.07
C GLY A 404 -10.40 6.27 17.46
N HIS A 405 -9.46 6.92 16.79
CA HIS A 405 -8.02 6.84 17.11
C HIS A 405 -7.65 7.27 18.52
N THR A 406 -8.51 8.01 19.21
CA THR A 406 -8.27 8.40 20.62
C THR A 406 -8.56 7.27 21.59
N GLY A 407 -9.33 6.24 21.19
CA GLY A 407 -9.78 5.15 22.06
C GLY A 407 -10.80 5.57 23.12
N VAL A 408 -11.31 6.81 23.05
CA VAL A 408 -12.29 7.35 24.01
C VAL A 408 -13.71 7.08 23.52
N GLU A 409 -14.30 5.97 23.94
CA GLU A 409 -15.59 5.44 23.47
C GLU A 409 -16.72 6.49 23.55
N GLY A 410 -16.87 7.16 24.68
CA GLY A 410 -17.91 8.19 24.83
C GLY A 410 -17.74 9.41 23.92
N ALA A 411 -16.53 9.71 23.48
CA ALA A 411 -16.27 10.74 22.47
C ALA A 411 -16.59 10.22 21.07
N ALA A 412 -16.20 8.97 20.75
CA ALA A 412 -16.50 8.35 19.47
C ALA A 412 -18.03 8.22 19.24
N ILE A 413 -18.80 7.87 20.27
CA ILE A 413 -20.28 7.86 20.22
C ILE A 413 -20.81 9.26 19.82
N LYS A 414 -20.35 10.33 20.46
CA LYS A 414 -20.78 11.70 20.12
C LYS A 414 -20.36 12.12 18.71
N ALA A 415 -19.18 11.68 18.26
CA ALA A 415 -18.70 11.91 16.91
C ALA A 415 -19.64 11.28 15.85
N ILE A 416 -20.05 10.05 16.09
CA ILE A 416 -20.97 9.31 15.21
C ILE A 416 -22.37 9.94 15.22
N GLU A 417 -22.88 10.33 16.39
CA GLU A 417 -24.20 11.01 16.52
C GLU A 417 -24.21 12.35 15.75
N ALA A 418 -23.12 13.14 15.82
CA ALA A 418 -22.99 14.37 15.04
C ALA A 418 -22.98 14.12 13.52
N VAL A 419 -22.32 13.04 13.09
CA VAL A 419 -22.31 12.62 11.68
C VAL A 419 -23.71 12.16 11.23
N ASP A 420 -24.44 11.40 12.07
CA ASP A 420 -25.82 10.96 11.77
C ASP A 420 -26.76 12.15 11.52
N GLU A 421 -26.66 13.21 12.34
CA GLU A 421 -27.40 14.46 12.10
C GLU A 421 -27.05 15.10 10.75
N CYS A 422 -25.76 15.11 10.39
CA CYS A 422 -25.27 15.66 9.12
C CYS A 422 -25.76 14.83 7.93
N VAL A 423 -25.77 13.51 8.05
CA VAL A 423 -26.35 12.59 7.04
C VAL A 423 -27.82 12.94 6.82
N GLY A 424 -28.59 13.15 7.89
CA GLY A 424 -30.01 13.53 7.81
C GLY A 424 -30.25 14.79 7.00
N LYS A 425 -29.53 15.87 7.32
CA LYS A 425 -29.62 17.15 6.60
C LYS A 425 -29.24 16.99 5.12
N THR A 426 -28.23 16.17 4.83
CA THR A 426 -27.81 15.91 3.44
C THR A 426 -28.87 15.12 2.67
N VAL A 427 -29.50 14.11 3.29
CA VAL A 427 -30.59 13.34 2.66
C VAL A 427 -31.78 14.25 2.33
N GLU A 428 -32.14 15.18 3.21
CA GLU A 428 -33.18 16.17 2.94
C GLU A 428 -32.82 17.06 1.75
N ALA A 429 -31.60 17.57 1.69
CA ALA A 429 -31.12 18.39 0.58
C ALA A 429 -31.12 17.63 -0.76
N ILE A 430 -30.66 16.37 -0.77
CA ILE A 430 -30.66 15.50 -1.95
C ILE A 430 -32.09 15.26 -2.46
N LYS A 431 -33.03 14.96 -1.57
CA LYS A 431 -34.44 14.77 -1.95
C LYS A 431 -35.07 16.03 -2.53
N LYS A 432 -34.74 17.20 -1.98
CA LYS A 432 -35.24 18.49 -2.42
C LYS A 432 -34.86 18.82 -3.88
N VAL A 433 -33.68 18.40 -4.34
CA VAL A 433 -33.18 18.63 -5.69
C VAL A 433 -33.32 17.41 -6.61
N ASP A 434 -34.03 16.36 -6.16
CA ASP A 434 -34.14 15.07 -6.86
C ASP A 434 -32.74 14.45 -7.19
N GLY A 435 -31.75 14.70 -6.36
CA GLY A 435 -30.42 14.12 -6.45
C GLY A 435 -30.37 12.66 -6.03
N GLN A 436 -29.22 12.04 -6.16
CA GLN A 436 -28.97 10.66 -5.68
C GLN A 436 -27.67 10.61 -4.88
N MET A 437 -27.56 9.66 -3.94
CA MET A 437 -26.40 9.58 -3.07
C MET A 437 -25.97 8.13 -2.84
N PHE A 438 -24.66 7.89 -2.83
CA PHE A 438 -24.05 6.67 -2.37
C PHE A 438 -23.27 6.96 -1.08
N ILE A 439 -23.60 6.26 0.00
CA ILE A 439 -22.91 6.37 1.29
C ILE A 439 -22.02 5.15 1.47
N CYS A 440 -20.77 5.37 1.87
CA CYS A 440 -19.81 4.32 2.19
C CYS A 440 -18.90 4.75 3.35
N ALA A 441 -18.02 3.85 3.77
CA ALA A 441 -16.80 4.18 4.52
C ALA A 441 -15.59 3.62 3.77
N ASP A 442 -14.41 4.11 4.10
CA ASP A 442 -13.16 3.72 3.45
C ASP A 442 -12.40 2.62 4.20
N HIS A 443 -12.67 2.45 5.49
CA HIS A 443 -12.22 1.37 6.38
C HIS A 443 -13.04 1.40 7.68
N GLY A 444 -12.81 0.44 8.56
CA GLY A 444 -13.36 0.42 9.93
C GLY A 444 -12.38 1.00 10.95
N ASN A 445 -12.91 1.58 12.02
CA ASN A 445 -12.20 2.07 13.20
C ASN A 445 -13.14 2.14 14.41
N ALA A 446 -14.17 3.00 14.36
CA ALA A 446 -15.02 3.35 15.50
C ALA A 446 -15.94 2.20 15.97
N GLU A 447 -16.12 1.16 15.18
CA GLU A 447 -16.92 -0.02 15.54
C GLU A 447 -16.14 -1.03 16.41
N GLN A 448 -14.86 -0.75 16.70
CA GLN A 448 -14.04 -1.57 17.59
C GLN A 448 -12.97 -0.72 18.30
N LEU A 449 -13.25 -0.29 19.51
CA LEU A 449 -12.36 0.53 20.35
C LEU A 449 -11.70 -0.27 21.49
N ILE A 450 -11.93 -1.57 21.53
CA ILE A 450 -11.35 -2.49 22.52
C ILE A 450 -10.77 -3.70 21.79
N ASP A 451 -9.57 -4.08 22.18
CA ASP A 451 -9.01 -5.38 21.82
C ASP A 451 -9.77 -6.48 22.60
N TYR A 452 -10.38 -7.41 21.90
CA TYR A 452 -11.25 -8.41 22.51
C TYR A 452 -10.50 -9.51 23.27
N GLU A 453 -9.21 -9.67 23.03
CA GLU A 453 -8.36 -10.66 23.72
C GLU A 453 -7.76 -10.05 24.99
N SER A 454 -7.15 -8.89 24.90
CA SER A 454 -6.49 -8.23 26.03
C SER A 454 -7.44 -7.38 26.88
N GLY A 455 -8.53 -6.86 26.29
CA GLY A 455 -9.44 -5.89 26.90
C GLY A 455 -8.90 -4.47 26.97
N GLU A 456 -7.72 -4.22 26.40
CA GLU A 456 -7.09 -2.90 26.34
C GLU A 456 -7.72 -2.02 25.24
N PRO A 457 -7.55 -0.69 25.28
CA PRO A 457 -7.99 0.20 24.20
C PRO A 457 -7.39 -0.21 22.85
N PHE A 458 -8.24 -0.26 21.83
CA PHE A 458 -7.84 -0.52 20.44
C PHE A 458 -8.03 0.75 19.62
N THR A 459 -6.96 1.31 19.11
CA THR A 459 -6.95 2.61 18.41
C THR A 459 -6.53 2.49 16.94
N ALA A 460 -6.30 1.27 16.46
CA ALA A 460 -5.96 0.99 15.07
C ALA A 460 -7.23 0.80 14.21
N HIS A 461 -7.05 0.80 12.89
CA HIS A 461 -8.11 0.41 11.98
C HIS A 461 -8.45 -1.07 12.11
N THR A 462 -9.59 -1.47 11.57
CA THR A 462 -10.07 -2.86 11.61
C THR A 462 -10.12 -3.47 10.21
N THR A 463 -10.34 -4.77 10.16
CA THR A 463 -10.65 -5.51 8.93
C THR A 463 -12.15 -5.70 8.72
N ASN A 464 -12.99 -5.10 9.57
CA ASN A 464 -14.42 -5.20 9.49
C ASN A 464 -14.97 -4.61 8.17
N PRO A 465 -16.10 -5.12 7.66
CA PRO A 465 -16.73 -4.56 6.48
C PRO A 465 -17.30 -3.16 6.77
N VAL A 466 -17.56 -2.42 5.70
CA VAL A 466 -18.12 -1.07 5.73
C VAL A 466 -19.52 -1.01 5.10
N PRO A 467 -20.35 -0.01 5.43
CA PRO A 467 -21.68 0.13 4.83
C PRO A 467 -21.58 0.63 3.38
N PHE A 468 -22.41 0.07 2.50
CA PHE A 468 -22.71 0.60 1.17
C PHE A 468 -24.22 0.81 1.08
N ILE A 469 -24.67 2.08 0.96
CA ILE A 469 -26.08 2.46 0.97
C ILE A 469 -26.38 3.33 -0.24
N LEU A 470 -27.40 2.99 -1.02
CA LEU A 470 -27.85 3.76 -2.19
C LEU A 470 -29.13 4.53 -1.86
N VAL A 471 -29.06 5.86 -1.83
CA VAL A 471 -30.16 6.73 -1.38
C VAL A 471 -30.74 7.53 -2.54
N ASN A 472 -32.07 7.57 -2.63
CA ASN A 472 -32.85 8.37 -3.60
C ASN A 472 -32.49 8.10 -5.07
N ALA A 473 -32.06 6.87 -5.40
CA ALA A 473 -31.87 6.42 -6.79
C ALA A 473 -33.16 5.81 -7.36
N ASP A 474 -33.11 5.31 -8.59
CA ASP A 474 -34.23 4.58 -9.19
C ASP A 474 -34.61 3.39 -8.28
N PRO A 475 -35.88 3.28 -7.86
CA PRO A 475 -36.33 2.19 -6.97
C PRO A 475 -36.14 0.77 -7.52
N ALA A 476 -35.93 0.63 -8.81
CA ALA A 476 -35.62 -0.67 -9.43
C ALA A 476 -34.22 -1.17 -9.09
N TYR A 477 -33.30 -0.31 -8.66
CA TYR A 477 -31.95 -0.70 -8.30
C TYR A 477 -31.88 -1.36 -6.92
N LYS A 478 -31.11 -2.44 -6.86
CA LYS A 478 -30.59 -3.07 -5.64
C LYS A 478 -29.07 -3.02 -5.71
N LEU A 479 -28.41 -3.39 -4.60
CA LEU A 479 -26.97 -3.54 -4.54
C LEU A 479 -26.59 -5.03 -4.47
N ARG A 480 -25.59 -5.44 -5.25
CA ARG A 480 -25.02 -6.79 -5.15
C ARG A 480 -24.10 -6.92 -3.94
N GLU A 481 -24.10 -8.08 -3.33
CA GLU A 481 -23.15 -8.45 -2.27
C GLU A 481 -21.74 -8.66 -2.83
N GLY A 482 -20.75 -8.68 -1.92
CA GLY A 482 -19.38 -9.03 -2.26
C GLY A 482 -18.60 -7.93 -2.97
N GLY A 483 -19.06 -6.68 -2.89
CA GLY A 483 -18.38 -5.53 -3.47
C GLY A 483 -17.25 -4.97 -2.61
N CYS A 484 -16.38 -4.18 -3.23
CA CYS A 484 -15.27 -3.50 -2.57
C CYS A 484 -15.20 -2.02 -2.99
N LEU A 485 -14.26 -1.27 -2.41
CA LEU A 485 -14.13 0.17 -2.66
C LEU A 485 -13.85 0.50 -4.14
N ALA A 486 -13.18 -0.38 -4.87
CA ALA A 486 -12.91 -0.23 -6.30
C ALA A 486 -14.17 -0.25 -7.18
N ASP A 487 -15.29 -0.75 -6.66
CA ASP A 487 -16.56 -0.85 -7.36
C ASP A 487 -17.39 0.44 -7.29
N ILE A 488 -17.00 1.40 -6.43
CA ILE A 488 -17.77 2.62 -6.17
C ILE A 488 -17.80 3.55 -7.39
N ALA A 489 -16.64 3.90 -7.98
CA ALA A 489 -16.64 4.77 -9.18
C ALA A 489 -17.41 4.15 -10.36
N PRO A 490 -17.25 2.85 -10.72
CA PRO A 490 -18.12 2.17 -11.67
C PRO A 490 -19.62 2.30 -11.36
N THR A 491 -20.00 2.18 -10.08
CA THR A 491 -21.39 2.33 -9.63
C THR A 491 -21.91 3.74 -9.85
N LEU A 492 -21.14 4.77 -9.48
CA LEU A 492 -21.51 6.17 -9.69
C LEU A 492 -21.63 6.51 -11.17
N ILE A 493 -20.74 6.00 -12.00
CA ILE A 493 -20.78 6.19 -13.47
C ILE A 493 -22.05 5.58 -14.06
N GLU A 494 -22.43 4.38 -13.64
CA GLU A 494 -23.68 3.75 -14.08
C GLU A 494 -24.91 4.50 -13.57
N LEU A 495 -24.92 4.98 -12.31
CA LEU A 495 -26.01 5.84 -11.78
C LEU A 495 -26.21 7.11 -12.59
N MET A 496 -25.15 7.65 -13.18
CA MET A 496 -25.23 8.81 -14.09
C MET A 496 -25.61 8.43 -15.53
N GLY A 497 -25.88 7.14 -15.81
CA GLY A 497 -26.21 6.65 -17.14
C GLY A 497 -25.04 6.66 -18.13
N MET A 498 -23.81 6.64 -17.65
CA MET A 498 -22.59 6.73 -18.44
C MET A 498 -21.86 5.38 -18.53
N LYS A 499 -20.92 5.26 -19.46
CA LYS A 499 -20.12 4.05 -19.65
C LYS A 499 -18.76 4.22 -18.96
N GLN A 500 -18.39 3.27 -18.08
CA GLN A 500 -17.09 3.29 -17.42
C GLN A 500 -15.92 3.11 -18.41
N PRO A 501 -14.76 3.75 -18.18
CA PRO A 501 -13.57 3.57 -18.98
C PRO A 501 -12.97 2.16 -18.76
N ALA A 502 -12.23 1.67 -19.78
CA ALA A 502 -11.68 0.32 -19.76
C ALA A 502 -10.64 0.10 -18.64
N GLU A 503 -9.97 1.17 -18.22
CA GLU A 503 -8.98 1.13 -17.14
C GLU A 503 -9.60 0.88 -15.76
N MET A 504 -10.88 1.21 -15.58
CA MET A 504 -11.61 0.85 -14.36
C MET A 504 -12.03 -0.62 -14.45
N THR A 505 -11.39 -1.47 -13.66
CA THR A 505 -11.69 -2.92 -13.62
C THR A 505 -12.69 -3.31 -12.54
N GLY A 506 -13.06 -2.37 -11.67
CA GLY A 506 -14.16 -2.52 -10.73
C GLY A 506 -15.49 -2.77 -11.45
N LYS A 507 -16.43 -3.36 -10.75
CA LYS A 507 -17.74 -3.74 -11.30
C LYS A 507 -18.83 -2.98 -10.58
N SER A 508 -19.73 -2.35 -11.30
CA SER A 508 -20.87 -1.69 -10.68
C SER A 508 -21.58 -2.61 -9.68
N LEU A 509 -22.01 -2.02 -8.58
CA LEU A 509 -22.79 -2.70 -7.52
C LEU A 509 -24.26 -2.77 -7.86
N LEU A 510 -24.72 -2.03 -8.88
CA LEU A 510 -26.13 -1.96 -9.23
C LEU A 510 -26.61 -3.25 -9.89
N VAL A 511 -27.78 -3.72 -9.42
CA VAL A 511 -28.56 -4.81 -10.04
C VAL A 511 -30.01 -4.38 -10.12
N LYS A 512 -30.71 -4.78 -11.18
CA LYS A 512 -32.15 -4.51 -11.37
C LYS A 512 -32.98 -5.75 -11.08
#